data_4147226195dadedab3e00040e37f0779
#
_entry.id   4147226195dadedab3e00040e37f0779
#
_cell.length_a   1.000
_cell.length_b   1.000
_cell.length_c   1.000
_cell.angle_alpha   90.00
_cell.angle_beta   90.00
_cell.angle_gamma   90.00
#
_symmetry.space_group_name_H-M   'P 1'
#
loop_
_entity.id
_entity.type
_entity.pdbx_description
1 polymer ?
#
loop_
_entity_poly.entity_id
_entity_poly.type
_entity_poly.pdbx_seq_one_letter_code
_entity_poly.pdbx_strand_id
1 'polypeptide(L)'
;CVRVMIDNVEYKPVNNLFKIFIINEVHMLSKSAFNALLKTLEEPPEHVKFIFATTEVKKIPVTILSRCQRFDLKRVESENLSKHIKKISNLEKVKIDDDAIALLVRAGDGSVRDSISLLDQAIINNDIAVTADTVTSMLGLADRGKIYDLVENITKGNPSNSLIIYRDLYNSGADIL
;
A
#
# COMPACT_ATOMS: atom_id res chain seq x y z
N CYS A 1 2.89 -24.99 -8.51
CA CYS A 1 1.72 -24.14 -8.74
C CYS A 1 1.56 -23.74 -10.23
N VAL A 2 2.57 -23.10 -10.87
CA VAL A 2 2.50 -22.67 -12.28
C VAL A 2 2.33 -23.85 -13.25
N ARG A 3 2.96 -25.00 -13.01
CA ARG A 3 2.80 -26.20 -13.83
C ARG A 3 1.35 -26.70 -13.86
N VAL A 4 0.72 -26.80 -12.70
CA VAL A 4 -0.71 -27.21 -12.60
C VAL A 4 -1.62 -26.22 -13.33
N MET A 5 -1.28 -24.95 -13.33
CA MET A 5 -2.00 -23.93 -14.08
C MET A 5 -1.85 -24.14 -15.59
N ILE A 6 -0.61 -24.41 -16.07
CA ILE A 6 -0.33 -24.68 -17.48
C ILE A 6 -1.05 -25.95 -17.95
N ASP A 7 -1.02 -27.02 -17.17
CA ASP A 7 -1.72 -28.28 -17.49
C ASP A 7 -3.24 -28.05 -17.62
N ASN A 8 -3.80 -27.08 -16.90
CA ASN A 8 -5.20 -26.73 -16.96
C ASN A 8 -5.58 -25.73 -18.07
N VAL A 9 -4.63 -25.14 -18.75
CA VAL A 9 -4.88 -24.16 -19.82
C VAL A 9 -5.60 -24.77 -21.01
N GLU A 10 -5.30 -26.01 -21.36
CA GLU A 10 -5.86 -26.70 -22.53
C GLU A 10 -7.35 -27.01 -22.40
N TYR A 11 -7.85 -27.15 -21.16
CA TYR A 11 -9.24 -27.48 -20.92
C TYR A 11 -10.13 -26.25 -21.00
N LYS A 12 -11.20 -26.34 -21.82
CA LYS A 12 -12.23 -25.30 -21.93
C LYS A 12 -13.03 -25.19 -20.62
N PRO A 13 -13.47 -23.98 -20.26
CA PRO A 13 -14.37 -23.79 -19.12
C PRO A 13 -15.75 -24.45 -19.42
N VAL A 14 -16.37 -25.07 -18.40
CA VAL A 14 -17.63 -25.82 -18.57
C VAL A 14 -18.82 -24.90 -18.85
N ASN A 15 -18.87 -23.72 -18.16
CA ASN A 15 -20.05 -22.84 -18.17
C ASN A 15 -19.77 -21.40 -18.60
N ASN A 16 -18.53 -21.07 -19.00
CA ASN A 16 -18.12 -19.71 -19.29
C ASN A 16 -17.38 -19.60 -20.63
N LEU A 17 -17.32 -18.39 -21.19
CA LEU A 17 -16.62 -18.14 -22.45
C LEU A 17 -15.09 -18.14 -22.28
N PHE A 18 -14.61 -17.66 -21.12
CA PHE A 18 -13.18 -17.49 -20.87
C PHE A 18 -12.74 -18.12 -19.55
N LYS A 19 -11.50 -18.60 -19.55
CA LYS A 19 -10.74 -19.00 -18.38
C LYS A 19 -9.68 -17.94 -18.10
N ILE A 20 -9.79 -17.27 -16.96
CA ILE A 20 -8.93 -16.15 -16.61
C ILE A 20 -7.96 -16.58 -15.52
N PHE A 21 -6.66 -16.44 -15.77
CA PHE A 21 -5.60 -16.67 -14.80
C PHE A 21 -5.04 -15.34 -14.35
N ILE A 22 -5.20 -15.03 -13.06
CA ILE A 22 -4.64 -13.81 -12.43
C ILE A 22 -3.42 -14.21 -11.62
N ILE A 23 -2.25 -13.69 -11.99
CA ILE A 23 -1.00 -13.92 -11.26
C ILE A 23 -0.56 -12.59 -10.66
N ASN A 24 -0.74 -12.50 -9.35
CA ASN A 24 -0.31 -11.33 -8.58
C ASN A 24 1.19 -11.46 -8.26
N GLU A 25 1.88 -10.31 -8.22
CA GLU A 25 3.33 -10.22 -7.99
C GLU A 25 4.13 -11.19 -8.87
N VAL A 26 3.81 -11.18 -10.16
CA VAL A 26 4.39 -12.11 -11.14
C VAL A 26 5.92 -12.09 -11.18
N HIS A 27 6.57 -10.99 -10.74
CA HIS A 27 8.03 -10.90 -10.63
C HIS A 27 8.64 -11.87 -9.60
N MET A 28 7.81 -12.43 -8.70
CA MET A 28 8.24 -13.47 -7.74
C MET A 28 8.37 -14.86 -8.36
N LEU A 29 7.94 -15.04 -9.61
CA LEU A 29 8.09 -16.31 -10.30
C LEU A 29 9.57 -16.61 -10.60
N SER A 30 9.93 -17.89 -10.49
CA SER A 30 11.25 -18.36 -10.89
C SER A 30 11.44 -18.28 -12.42
N LYS A 31 12.68 -18.20 -12.87
CA LYS A 31 13.02 -18.23 -14.32
C LYS A 31 12.44 -19.44 -15.03
N SER A 32 12.42 -20.60 -14.38
CA SER A 32 11.84 -21.83 -14.92
C SER A 32 10.31 -21.74 -15.08
N ALA A 33 9.62 -21.04 -14.16
CA ALA A 33 8.19 -20.80 -14.25
C ALA A 33 7.86 -19.82 -15.38
N PHE A 34 8.64 -18.76 -15.56
CA PHE A 34 8.49 -17.87 -16.72
C PHE A 34 8.70 -18.61 -18.04
N ASN A 35 9.74 -19.44 -18.16
CA ASN A 35 10.00 -20.23 -19.36
C ASN A 35 8.86 -21.20 -19.68
N ALA A 36 8.25 -21.81 -18.66
CA ALA A 36 7.11 -22.68 -18.85
C ALA A 36 5.87 -21.93 -19.38
N LEU A 37 5.67 -20.68 -18.96
CA LEU A 37 4.58 -19.82 -19.44
C LEU A 37 4.78 -19.31 -20.87
N LEU A 38 6.02 -19.17 -21.33
CA LEU A 38 6.32 -18.60 -22.65
C LEU A 38 5.59 -19.33 -23.78
N LYS A 39 5.61 -20.67 -23.78
CA LYS A 39 4.93 -21.48 -24.80
C LYS A 39 3.43 -21.16 -24.90
N THR A 40 2.79 -21.05 -23.74
CA THR A 40 1.35 -20.75 -23.68
C THR A 40 1.03 -19.30 -24.06
N LEU A 41 1.98 -18.37 -23.78
CA LEU A 41 1.83 -16.97 -24.15
C LEU A 41 2.13 -16.70 -25.62
N GLU A 42 2.88 -17.57 -26.29
CA GLU A 42 3.13 -17.49 -27.73
C GLU A 42 1.91 -17.90 -28.53
N GLU A 43 1.25 -18.98 -28.11
CA GLU A 43 0.05 -19.53 -28.76
C GLU A 43 -1.05 -19.76 -27.71
N PRO A 44 -1.63 -18.68 -27.17
CA PRO A 44 -2.67 -18.83 -26.14
C PRO A 44 -3.96 -19.38 -26.74
N PRO A 45 -4.61 -20.38 -26.10
CA PRO A 45 -5.92 -20.83 -26.53
C PRO A 45 -6.91 -19.65 -26.47
N GLU A 46 -7.83 -19.56 -27.44
CA GLU A 46 -8.79 -18.45 -27.58
C GLU A 46 -9.61 -18.18 -26.31
N HIS A 47 -9.90 -19.25 -25.56
CA HIS A 47 -10.68 -19.19 -24.32
C HIS A 47 -9.86 -18.82 -23.08
N VAL A 48 -8.55 -18.55 -23.21
CA VAL A 48 -7.66 -18.26 -22.07
C VAL A 48 -7.23 -16.82 -22.08
N LYS A 49 -7.26 -16.20 -20.89
CA LYS A 49 -6.73 -14.86 -20.66
C LYS A 49 -5.80 -14.88 -19.44
N PHE A 50 -4.64 -14.24 -19.57
CA PHE A 50 -3.70 -14.05 -18.47
C PHE A 50 -3.71 -12.57 -18.04
N ILE A 51 -3.78 -12.35 -16.73
CA ILE A 51 -3.61 -11.04 -16.12
C ILE A 51 -2.43 -11.13 -15.16
N PHE A 52 -1.37 -10.40 -15.46
CA PHE A 52 -0.18 -10.31 -14.63
C PHE A 52 -0.18 -8.97 -13.89
N ALA A 53 -0.08 -9.01 -12.58
CA ALA A 53 0.10 -7.83 -11.75
C ALA A 53 1.50 -7.83 -11.14
N THR A 54 2.16 -6.68 -11.12
CA THR A 54 3.48 -6.53 -10.53
C THR A 54 3.73 -5.09 -10.09
N THR A 55 4.46 -4.93 -9.02
CA THR A 55 5.04 -3.66 -8.58
C THR A 55 6.42 -3.41 -9.21
N GLU A 56 7.07 -4.45 -9.78
CA GLU A 56 8.43 -4.41 -10.28
C GLU A 56 8.52 -4.86 -11.75
N VAL A 57 8.08 -4.02 -12.67
CA VAL A 57 8.08 -4.33 -14.12
C VAL A 57 9.49 -4.68 -14.64
N LYS A 58 10.54 -4.04 -14.10
CA LYS A 58 11.93 -4.26 -14.51
C LYS A 58 12.42 -5.70 -14.26
N LYS A 59 11.79 -6.44 -13.36
CA LYS A 59 12.12 -7.85 -13.07
C LYS A 59 11.43 -8.84 -14.02
N ILE A 60 10.49 -8.38 -14.83
CA ILE A 60 9.79 -9.24 -15.78
C ILE A 60 10.64 -9.39 -17.05
N PRO A 61 10.85 -10.62 -17.54
CA PRO A 61 11.57 -10.86 -18.78
C PRO A 61 10.93 -10.13 -19.97
N VAL A 62 11.75 -9.53 -20.82
CA VAL A 62 11.30 -8.80 -22.02
C VAL A 62 10.47 -9.70 -22.94
N THR A 63 10.79 -11.00 -22.99
CA THR A 63 10.05 -12.01 -23.76
C THR A 63 8.60 -12.16 -23.31
N ILE A 64 8.28 -11.93 -22.05
CA ILE A 64 6.92 -11.91 -21.52
C ILE A 64 6.26 -10.55 -21.83
N LEU A 65 6.97 -9.44 -21.54
CA LEU A 65 6.44 -8.09 -21.74
C LEU A 65 6.05 -7.83 -23.21
N SER A 66 6.82 -8.35 -24.17
CA SER A 66 6.54 -8.19 -25.60
C SER A 66 5.26 -8.87 -26.08
N ARG A 67 4.71 -9.80 -25.27
CA ARG A 67 3.48 -10.54 -25.56
C ARG A 67 2.29 -10.08 -24.72
N CYS A 68 2.49 -9.05 -23.88
CA CYS A 68 1.47 -8.53 -22.99
C CYS A 68 1.11 -7.08 -23.35
N GLN A 69 -0.16 -6.76 -23.26
CA GLN A 69 -0.58 -5.38 -23.21
C GLN A 69 -0.34 -4.83 -21.81
N ARG A 70 0.35 -3.70 -21.71
CA ARG A 70 0.68 -3.07 -20.42
C ARG A 70 -0.33 -2.00 -20.07
N PHE A 71 -0.73 -2.00 -18.79
CA PHE A 71 -1.57 -0.99 -18.17
C PHE A 71 -0.86 -0.48 -16.92
N ASP A 72 -0.48 0.79 -16.91
CA ASP A 72 0.15 1.42 -15.75
C ASP A 72 -0.93 1.98 -14.83
N LEU A 73 -1.05 1.41 -13.62
CA LEU A 73 -1.94 1.89 -12.59
C LEU A 73 -1.25 3.01 -11.78
N LYS A 74 -1.98 4.08 -11.52
CA LYS A 74 -1.49 5.23 -10.77
C LYS A 74 -1.95 5.15 -9.31
N ARG A 75 -1.26 5.86 -8.43
CA ARG A 75 -1.72 6.14 -7.07
C ARG A 75 -3.02 6.93 -7.13
N VAL A 76 -3.88 6.72 -6.13
CA VAL A 76 -5.14 7.43 -6.03
C VAL A 76 -4.87 8.86 -5.56
N GLU A 77 -5.50 9.84 -6.22
CA GLU A 77 -5.41 11.24 -5.83
C GLU A 77 -6.00 11.46 -4.44
N SER A 78 -5.41 12.39 -3.68
CA SER A 78 -5.78 12.66 -2.28
C SER A 78 -7.26 13.01 -2.13
N GLU A 79 -7.85 13.75 -3.07
CA GLU A 79 -9.26 14.10 -3.03
C GLU A 79 -10.18 12.87 -3.13
N ASN A 80 -9.88 11.97 -4.07
CA ASN A 80 -10.65 10.74 -4.25
C ASN A 80 -10.47 9.77 -3.05
N LEU A 81 -9.26 9.71 -2.51
CA LEU A 81 -8.96 8.91 -1.34
C LEU A 81 -9.66 9.44 -0.08
N SER A 82 -9.70 10.77 0.11
CA SER A 82 -10.47 11.42 1.20
C SER A 82 -11.95 11.10 1.12
N LYS A 83 -12.56 11.21 -0.07
CA LYS A 83 -13.96 10.83 -0.29
C LYS A 83 -14.21 9.36 0.04
N HIS A 84 -13.26 8.49 -0.31
CA HIS A 84 -13.36 7.06 -0.05
C HIS A 84 -13.29 6.75 1.45
N ILE A 85 -12.31 7.32 2.17
CA ILE A 85 -12.18 7.18 3.63
C ILE A 85 -13.44 7.68 4.35
N LYS A 86 -13.94 8.87 3.97
CA LYS A 86 -15.17 9.44 4.53
C LYS A 86 -16.39 8.53 4.30
N LYS A 87 -16.48 7.90 3.12
CA LYS A 87 -17.54 6.93 2.81
C LYS A 87 -17.45 5.70 3.71
N ILE A 88 -16.25 5.14 3.90
CA ILE A 88 -16.05 3.97 4.78
C ILE A 88 -16.38 4.33 6.23
N SER A 89 -15.87 5.44 6.75
CA SER A 89 -16.16 5.89 8.11
C SER A 89 -17.66 6.01 8.38
N ASN A 90 -18.43 6.53 7.39
CA ASN A 90 -19.88 6.61 7.49
C ASN A 90 -20.55 5.21 7.51
N LEU A 91 -20.07 4.26 6.72
CA LEU A 91 -20.58 2.88 6.72
C LEU A 91 -20.31 2.17 8.05
N GLU A 92 -19.13 2.38 8.62
CA GLU A 92 -18.74 1.88 9.94
C GLU A 92 -19.37 2.68 11.10
N LYS A 93 -20.13 3.75 10.80
CA LYS A 93 -20.78 4.63 11.78
C LYS A 93 -19.80 5.30 12.76
N VAL A 94 -18.59 5.56 12.30
CA VAL A 94 -17.54 6.22 13.07
C VAL A 94 -17.52 7.70 12.73
N LYS A 95 -17.49 8.55 13.75
CA LYS A 95 -17.25 9.99 13.58
C LYS A 95 -15.75 10.23 13.37
N ILE A 96 -15.42 10.96 12.33
CA ILE A 96 -14.04 11.31 12.00
C ILE A 96 -13.97 12.76 11.56
N ASP A 97 -12.96 13.48 12.04
CA ASP A 97 -12.71 14.86 11.66
C ASP A 97 -12.08 14.94 10.27
N ASP A 98 -12.36 16.02 9.53
CA ASP A 98 -11.78 16.21 8.19
C ASP A 98 -10.27 16.35 8.23
N ASP A 99 -9.69 16.92 9.30
CA ASP A 99 -8.23 16.99 9.53
C ASP A 99 -7.62 15.60 9.79
N ALA A 100 -8.32 14.74 10.53
CA ALA A 100 -7.91 13.35 10.72
C ALA A 100 -7.90 12.58 9.39
N ILE A 101 -8.90 12.79 8.53
CA ILE A 101 -8.93 12.21 7.18
C ILE A 101 -7.72 12.69 6.36
N ALA A 102 -7.40 13.97 6.41
CA ALA A 102 -6.25 14.53 5.68
C ALA A 102 -4.92 13.89 6.12
N LEU A 103 -4.74 13.64 7.43
CA LEU A 103 -3.57 12.95 7.97
C LEU A 103 -3.49 11.49 7.51
N LEU A 104 -4.59 10.74 7.57
CA LEU A 104 -4.66 9.35 7.12
C LEU A 104 -4.35 9.24 5.61
N VAL A 105 -4.92 10.12 4.80
CA VAL A 105 -4.69 10.17 3.34
C VAL A 105 -3.24 10.48 3.03
N ARG A 106 -2.65 11.44 3.74
CA ARG A 106 -1.22 11.81 3.59
C ARG A 106 -0.31 10.64 3.97
N ALA A 107 -0.60 9.95 5.07
CA ALA A 107 0.18 8.81 5.52
C ALA A 107 0.04 7.59 4.58
N GLY A 108 -1.14 7.38 4.00
CA GLY A 108 -1.41 6.31 3.04
C GLY A 108 -0.83 6.54 1.65
N ASP A 109 -0.33 7.74 1.35
CA ASP A 109 0.43 8.10 0.14
C ASP A 109 -0.19 7.54 -1.16
N GLY A 110 -1.51 7.72 -1.34
CA GLY A 110 -2.24 7.28 -2.54
C GLY A 110 -2.56 5.77 -2.59
N SER A 111 -2.25 5.03 -1.53
CA SER A 111 -2.62 3.62 -1.35
C SER A 111 -3.95 3.51 -0.60
N VAL A 112 -4.97 2.95 -1.25
CA VAL A 112 -6.27 2.68 -0.61
C VAL A 112 -6.12 1.68 0.53
N ARG A 113 -5.34 0.61 0.32
CA ARG A 113 -5.10 -0.42 1.33
C ARG A 113 -4.50 0.18 2.60
N ASP A 114 -3.41 0.95 2.46
CA ASP A 114 -2.70 1.49 3.61
C ASP A 114 -3.55 2.53 4.34
N SER A 115 -4.27 3.38 3.59
CA SER A 115 -5.19 4.35 4.18
C SER A 115 -6.33 3.69 4.96
N ILE A 116 -6.89 2.58 4.46
CA ILE A 116 -7.93 1.82 5.19
C ILE A 116 -7.34 1.14 6.42
N SER A 117 -6.15 0.54 6.31
CA SER A 117 -5.48 -0.07 7.46
C SER A 117 -5.17 0.94 8.55
N LEU A 118 -4.76 2.15 8.19
CA LEU A 118 -4.55 3.25 9.14
C LEU A 118 -5.88 3.72 9.76
N LEU A 119 -6.97 3.76 8.98
CA LEU A 119 -8.29 4.07 9.50
C LEU A 119 -8.75 3.03 10.52
N ASP A 120 -8.60 1.73 10.23
CA ASP A 120 -8.92 0.64 11.15
C ASP A 120 -8.14 0.77 12.47
N GLN A 121 -6.84 1.04 12.40
CA GLN A 121 -6.02 1.28 13.59
C GLN A 121 -6.52 2.49 14.39
N ALA A 122 -6.89 3.57 13.70
CA ALA A 122 -7.42 4.76 14.36
C ALA A 122 -8.76 4.50 15.04
N ILE A 123 -9.62 3.67 14.47
CA ILE A 123 -10.91 3.26 15.03
C ILE A 123 -10.71 2.40 16.29
N ILE A 124 -9.83 1.38 16.21
CA ILE A 124 -9.57 0.46 17.33
C ILE A 124 -9.01 1.21 18.55
N ASN A 125 -8.19 2.23 18.32
CA ASN A 125 -7.57 2.99 19.38
C ASN A 125 -8.49 4.06 20.00
N ASN A 126 -9.72 4.24 19.48
CA ASN A 126 -10.63 5.30 19.91
C ASN A 126 -12.08 4.83 19.94
N ASP A 127 -12.67 4.82 21.16
CA ASP A 127 -14.05 4.35 21.39
C ASP A 127 -15.14 5.32 20.89
N ILE A 128 -14.85 6.60 20.66
CA ILE A 128 -15.89 7.63 20.45
C ILE A 128 -15.77 8.33 19.09
N ALA A 129 -14.60 8.86 18.75
CA ALA A 129 -14.37 9.59 17.52
C ALA A 129 -12.89 9.60 17.14
N VAL A 130 -12.60 9.58 15.85
CA VAL A 130 -11.24 9.69 15.33
C VAL A 130 -10.92 11.17 15.09
N THR A 131 -10.07 11.74 15.92
CA THR A 131 -9.64 13.14 15.84
C THR A 131 -8.24 13.26 15.23
N ALA A 132 -7.87 14.47 14.79
CA ALA A 132 -6.54 14.74 14.29
C ALA A 132 -5.44 14.42 15.32
N ASP A 133 -5.68 14.71 16.61
CA ASP A 133 -4.73 14.45 17.69
C ASP A 133 -4.48 12.94 17.87
N THR A 134 -5.54 12.13 17.81
CA THR A 134 -5.42 10.67 17.92
C THR A 134 -4.67 10.07 16.74
N VAL A 135 -4.93 10.54 15.51
CA VAL A 135 -4.19 10.11 14.33
C VAL A 135 -2.72 10.57 14.39
N THR A 136 -2.46 11.80 14.83
CA THR A 136 -1.11 12.35 15.00
C THR A 136 -0.29 11.53 15.98
N SER A 137 -0.89 11.17 17.13
CA SER A 137 -0.25 10.30 18.13
C SER A 137 -0.01 8.89 17.60
N MET A 138 -1.00 8.29 16.93
CA MET A 138 -0.90 6.95 16.34
C MET A 138 0.21 6.88 15.28
N LEU A 139 0.36 7.93 14.47
CA LEU A 139 1.38 8.00 13.41
C LEU A 139 2.76 8.42 13.91
N GLY A 140 2.91 8.75 15.20
CA GLY A 140 4.15 9.28 15.77
C GLY A 140 4.56 10.64 15.18
N LEU A 141 3.62 11.40 14.62
CA LEU A 141 3.92 12.68 13.96
C LEU A 141 4.27 13.78 14.97
N ALA A 142 3.77 13.67 16.21
CA ALA A 142 4.13 14.58 17.31
C ALA A 142 5.63 14.54 17.61
N ASP A 143 6.24 13.37 17.50
CA ASP A 143 7.67 13.19 17.75
C ASP A 143 8.54 13.83 16.68
N ARG A 144 8.07 13.89 15.43
CA ARG A 144 8.82 14.55 14.34
C ARG A 144 8.98 16.06 14.57
N GLY A 145 7.94 16.74 15.07
CA GLY A 145 8.04 18.15 15.44
C GLY A 145 9.11 18.36 16.50
N LYS A 146 9.10 17.55 17.56
CA LYS A 146 10.11 17.59 18.63
C LYS A 146 11.53 17.30 18.14
N ILE A 147 11.69 16.42 17.13
CA ILE A 147 13.00 16.15 16.51
C ILE A 147 13.52 17.40 15.81
N TYR A 148 12.69 18.13 15.07
CA TYR A 148 13.09 19.40 14.46
C TYR A 148 13.45 20.44 15.51
N ASP A 149 12.65 20.57 16.57
CA ASP A 149 12.95 21.48 17.70
C ASP A 149 14.27 21.10 18.38
N LEU A 150 14.55 19.81 18.54
CA LEU A 150 15.83 19.33 19.09
C LEU A 150 17.00 19.76 18.21
N VAL A 151 16.93 19.50 16.89
CA VAL A 151 17.98 19.89 15.94
C VAL A 151 18.18 21.42 15.96
N GLU A 152 17.10 22.19 15.98
CA GLU A 152 17.15 23.63 16.02
C GLU A 152 17.86 24.14 17.32
N ASN A 153 17.51 23.58 18.48
CA ASN A 153 18.15 23.95 19.76
C ASN A 153 19.63 23.54 19.81
N ILE A 154 20.00 22.39 19.23
CA ILE A 154 21.41 21.98 19.12
C ILE A 154 22.18 22.97 18.25
N THR A 155 21.65 23.36 17.09
CA THR A 155 22.32 24.29 16.16
C THR A 155 22.41 25.68 16.71
N LYS A 156 21.46 26.12 17.55
CA LYS A 156 21.50 27.41 18.28
C LYS A 156 22.44 27.40 19.51
N GLY A 157 23.04 26.25 19.83
CA GLY A 157 23.92 26.13 20.99
C GLY A 157 23.19 26.22 22.33
N ASN A 158 21.95 25.70 22.40
CA ASN A 158 21.13 25.74 23.61
C ASN A 158 21.05 24.37 24.29
N PRO A 159 22.08 23.90 25.01
CA PRO A 159 22.17 22.53 25.51
C PRO A 159 21.10 22.19 26.54
N SER A 160 20.67 23.16 27.34
CA SER A 160 19.65 22.93 28.37
C SER A 160 18.31 22.50 27.76
N ASN A 161 17.83 23.25 26.76
CA ASN A 161 16.57 22.91 26.07
C ASN A 161 16.72 21.63 25.22
N SER A 162 17.88 21.44 24.61
CA SER A 162 18.14 20.20 23.84
C SER A 162 18.01 18.95 24.72
N LEU A 163 18.55 18.98 25.96
CA LEU A 163 18.44 17.86 26.89
C LEU A 163 17.02 17.63 27.39
N ILE A 164 16.24 18.69 27.58
CA ILE A 164 14.82 18.55 27.96
C ILE A 164 14.04 17.87 26.82
N ILE A 165 14.16 18.38 25.60
CA ILE A 165 13.46 17.81 24.41
C ILE A 165 13.91 16.36 24.18
N TYR A 166 15.21 16.07 24.29
CA TYR A 166 15.73 14.70 24.16
C TYR A 166 15.12 13.75 25.19
N ARG A 167 15.05 14.18 26.46
CA ARG A 167 14.45 13.38 27.55
C ARG A 167 12.96 13.10 27.28
N ASP A 168 12.23 14.09 26.78
CA ASP A 168 10.81 13.93 26.44
C ASP A 168 10.62 12.94 25.28
N LEU A 169 11.44 13.02 24.24
CA LEU A 169 11.46 12.07 23.13
C LEU A 169 11.78 10.65 23.60
N TYR A 170 12.80 10.51 24.46
CA TYR A 170 13.18 9.21 25.00
C TYR A 170 12.07 8.60 25.86
N ASN A 171 11.42 9.39 26.70
CA ASN A 171 10.32 8.93 27.56
C ASN A 171 9.03 8.61 26.77
N SER A 172 8.81 9.23 25.61
CA SER A 172 7.68 8.92 24.71
C SER A 172 7.92 7.66 23.86
N GLY A 173 9.10 7.03 23.96
CA GLY A 173 9.43 5.82 23.20
C GLY A 173 9.76 6.09 21.74
N ALA A 174 10.10 7.32 21.37
CA ALA A 174 10.56 7.64 20.03
C ALA A 174 11.84 6.85 19.69
N ASP A 175 11.86 6.24 18.51
CA ASP A 175 13.06 5.57 17.98
C ASP A 175 14.07 6.67 17.58
N ILE A 176 15.14 6.78 18.35
CA ILE A 176 16.16 7.83 18.22
C ILE A 176 17.40 7.32 17.47
N LEU A 177 17.40 6.07 17.01
CA LEU A 177 18.49 5.45 16.26
C LEU A 177 18.38 5.67 14.77
#